data_44b537467513423f91157f63f829b6c9
#
_entry.id   44b537467513423f91157f63f829b6c9
#
_cell.length_a   1.000
_cell.length_b   1.000
_cell.length_c   1.000
_cell.angle_alpha   90.00
_cell.angle_beta   90.00
_cell.angle_gamma   90.00
#
_symmetry.space_group_name_H-M   'P 1'
#
loop_
_entity.id
_entity.type
_entity.pdbx_description
1 polymer ?
#
loop_
_entity_poly.entity_id
_entity_poly.type
_entity_poly.pdbx_seq_one_letter_code
_entity_poly.pdbx_strand_id
1 'polypeptide(L)'
;MKKPINTVAPDAKIGKNVRIWNYAYVGSKTVIGDNVKIGSLAHVDYDVRIGSGTKIEGSAYIPPMSRIGKNVFIGPAAVLTNDPYPPSRRMIGVTIEDGAVIGARAVIKAGVRVGRRAVVAMGSVVTRDVPAGMVVMGVPARVAYTRKEFDVKMKEWESGS
;
A
#
# COMPACT_ATOMS: atom_id res chain seq x y z
N MET A 1 -10.85 23.68 14.02
CA MET A 1 -9.80 22.65 13.84
C MET A 1 -8.68 23.23 12.99
N LYS A 2 -7.41 23.11 13.39
CA LYS A 2 -6.27 23.59 12.55
C LYS A 2 -6.19 22.74 11.28
N LYS A 3 -5.93 23.41 10.13
CA LYS A 3 -5.71 22.72 8.85
C LYS A 3 -4.48 21.80 8.97
N PRO A 4 -4.51 20.56 8.47
CA PRO A 4 -3.36 19.68 8.54
C PRO A 4 -2.16 20.26 7.78
N ILE A 5 -0.96 20.06 8.35
CA ILE A 5 0.31 20.48 7.72
C ILE A 5 0.78 19.30 6.87
N ASN A 6 0.40 19.30 5.59
CA ASN A 6 0.83 18.32 4.60
C ASN A 6 1.20 19.01 3.29
N THR A 7 1.85 18.28 2.40
CA THR A 7 2.24 18.79 1.08
C THR A 7 1.55 17.93 0.00
N VAL A 8 0.69 18.57 -0.78
CA VAL A 8 -0.01 17.95 -1.92
C VAL A 8 0.35 18.76 -3.16
N ALA A 9 0.87 18.09 -4.19
CA ALA A 9 1.24 18.73 -5.43
C ALA A 9 0.01 19.38 -6.09
N PRO A 10 0.13 20.59 -6.68
CA PRO A 10 -1.01 21.33 -7.23
C PRO A 10 -1.75 20.60 -8.36
N ASP A 11 -1.07 19.73 -9.09
CA ASP A 11 -1.59 18.95 -10.20
C ASP A 11 -2.05 17.53 -9.80
N ALA A 12 -1.97 17.17 -8.52
CA ALA A 12 -2.53 15.94 -8.01
C ALA A 12 -4.07 15.99 -8.04
N LYS A 13 -4.69 14.91 -8.51
CA LYS A 13 -6.15 14.78 -8.57
C LYS A 13 -6.64 14.04 -7.33
N ILE A 14 -7.41 14.72 -6.49
CA ILE A 14 -7.89 14.21 -5.21
C ILE A 14 -9.40 14.00 -5.28
N GLY A 15 -9.85 12.78 -5.00
CA GLY A 15 -11.26 12.40 -4.96
C GLY A 15 -12.04 13.00 -3.78
N LYS A 16 -13.29 12.62 -3.65
CA LYS A 16 -14.20 13.08 -2.57
C LYS A 16 -13.84 12.40 -1.24
N ASN A 17 -14.03 13.13 -0.13
CA ASN A 17 -13.84 12.63 1.24
C ASN A 17 -12.45 12.04 1.52
N VAL A 18 -11.43 12.47 0.81
CA VAL A 18 -10.04 12.07 1.07
C VAL A 18 -9.54 12.77 2.34
N ARG A 19 -8.87 12.01 3.19
CA ARG A 19 -8.22 12.54 4.40
C ARG A 19 -6.72 12.31 4.32
N ILE A 20 -5.96 13.40 4.43
CA ILE A 20 -4.50 13.40 4.41
C ILE A 20 -4.02 14.03 5.72
N TRP A 21 -3.33 13.25 6.55
CA TRP A 21 -2.87 13.68 7.87
C TRP A 21 -1.59 14.52 7.79
N ASN A 22 -1.14 15.01 8.94
CA ASN A 22 0.01 15.90 9.06
C ASN A 22 1.30 15.26 8.52
N TYR A 23 2.11 16.09 7.87
CA TYR A 23 3.42 15.74 7.33
C TYR A 23 3.39 14.64 6.24
N ALA A 24 2.23 14.30 5.72
CA ALA A 24 2.14 13.45 4.54
C ALA A 24 2.52 14.26 3.27
N TYR A 25 3.10 13.56 2.30
CA TYR A 25 3.43 14.08 0.98
C TYR A 25 2.63 13.36 -0.10
N VAL A 26 2.13 14.10 -1.08
CA VAL A 26 1.49 13.57 -2.29
C VAL A 26 2.09 14.27 -3.51
N GLY A 27 2.77 13.51 -4.33
CA GLY A 27 3.54 13.98 -5.48
C GLY A 27 2.68 14.34 -6.70
N SER A 28 3.35 14.97 -7.66
CA SER A 28 2.82 15.44 -8.93
C SER A 28 2.17 14.31 -9.75
N LYS A 29 1.13 14.63 -10.53
CA LYS A 29 0.41 13.70 -11.42
C LYS A 29 -0.22 12.49 -10.70
N THR A 30 -0.23 12.46 -9.38
CA THR A 30 -0.87 11.41 -8.59
C THR A 30 -2.39 11.56 -8.65
N VAL A 31 -3.09 10.42 -8.75
CA VAL A 31 -4.55 10.34 -8.78
C VAL A 31 -5.03 9.50 -7.61
N ILE A 32 -5.84 10.11 -6.75
CA ILE A 32 -6.39 9.49 -5.53
C ILE A 32 -7.90 9.42 -5.67
N GLY A 33 -8.46 8.22 -5.54
CA GLY A 33 -9.90 7.97 -5.57
C GLY A 33 -10.63 8.48 -4.32
N ASP A 34 -11.93 8.27 -4.28
CA ASP A 34 -12.79 8.71 -3.18
C ASP A 34 -12.54 7.93 -1.89
N ASN A 35 -12.81 8.59 -0.74
CA ASN A 35 -12.75 7.97 0.60
C ASN A 35 -11.37 7.38 0.98
N VAL A 36 -10.29 7.81 0.32
CA VAL A 36 -8.93 7.39 0.65
C VAL A 36 -8.45 8.07 1.92
N LYS A 37 -7.67 7.33 2.73
CA LYS A 37 -7.05 7.83 3.95
C LYS A 37 -5.54 7.67 3.85
N ILE A 38 -4.78 8.76 4.07
CA ILE A 38 -3.32 8.78 4.04
C ILE A 38 -2.82 9.26 5.40
N GLY A 39 -2.15 8.38 6.12
CA GLY A 39 -1.65 8.60 7.47
C GLY A 39 -0.50 9.61 7.53
N SER A 40 -0.21 10.08 8.73
CA SER A 40 0.87 11.04 8.98
C SER A 40 2.22 10.50 8.53
N LEU A 41 3.06 11.37 7.97
CA LEU A 41 4.40 11.03 7.48
C LEU A 41 4.41 10.02 6.30
N ALA A 42 3.27 9.61 5.77
CA ALA A 42 3.24 8.78 4.57
C ALA A 42 3.73 9.59 3.37
N HIS A 43 4.52 8.94 2.52
CA HIS A 43 5.06 9.55 1.31
C HIS A 43 4.50 8.83 0.08
N VAL A 44 3.63 9.49 -0.64
CA VAL A 44 3.09 9.06 -1.94
C VAL A 44 3.77 9.89 -3.01
N ASP A 45 4.59 9.26 -3.82
CA ASP A 45 5.40 9.93 -4.81
C ASP A 45 4.61 10.29 -6.08
N TYR A 46 5.28 10.76 -7.14
CA TYR A 46 4.62 11.20 -8.37
C TYR A 46 4.08 10.04 -9.22
N ASP A 47 3.11 10.34 -10.08
CA ASP A 47 2.45 9.37 -10.99
C ASP A 47 1.96 8.10 -10.29
N VAL A 48 1.48 8.21 -9.06
CA VAL A 48 0.84 7.11 -8.33
C VAL A 48 -0.67 7.13 -8.60
N ARG A 49 -1.29 5.96 -8.69
CA ARG A 49 -2.76 5.83 -8.73
C ARG A 49 -3.24 5.04 -7.54
N ILE A 50 -4.22 5.57 -6.82
CA ILE A 50 -4.79 4.95 -5.61
C ILE A 50 -6.30 4.86 -5.80
N GLY A 51 -6.82 3.63 -5.76
CA GLY A 51 -8.24 3.34 -5.86
C GLY A 51 -9.02 3.74 -4.61
N SER A 52 -10.32 3.98 -4.80
CA SER A 52 -11.24 4.43 -3.74
C SER A 52 -11.26 3.49 -2.53
N GLY A 53 -11.49 4.05 -1.34
CA GLY A 53 -11.60 3.30 -0.09
C GLY A 53 -10.27 2.78 0.47
N THR A 54 -9.15 3.03 -0.20
CA THR A 54 -7.82 2.58 0.25
C THR A 54 -7.34 3.35 1.46
N LYS A 55 -6.69 2.64 2.37
CA LYS A 55 -6.08 3.20 3.57
C LYS A 55 -4.57 2.98 3.55
N ILE A 56 -3.82 4.05 3.61
CA ILE A 56 -2.36 4.06 3.73
C ILE A 56 -2.02 4.59 5.11
N GLU A 57 -1.37 3.77 5.92
CA GLU A 57 -0.98 4.13 7.28
C GLU A 57 0.27 5.00 7.32
N GLY A 58 0.56 5.52 8.52
CA GLY A 58 1.66 6.47 8.72
C GLY A 58 3.02 5.91 8.31
N SER A 59 3.87 6.81 7.83
CA SER A 59 5.25 6.50 7.42
C SER A 59 5.40 5.47 6.29
N ALA A 60 4.33 5.05 5.63
CA ALA A 60 4.42 4.19 4.46
C ALA A 60 5.03 4.96 3.28
N TYR A 61 5.84 4.28 2.46
CA TYR A 61 6.42 4.82 1.24
C TYR A 61 5.84 4.15 0.00
N ILE A 62 5.24 4.96 -0.86
CA ILE A 62 4.66 4.55 -2.15
C ILE A 62 5.45 5.24 -3.26
N PRO A 63 6.32 4.52 -3.97
CA PRO A 63 7.21 5.10 -4.97
C PRO A 63 6.47 5.46 -6.26
N PRO A 64 7.13 6.23 -7.14
CA PRO A 64 6.59 6.60 -8.44
C PRO A 64 6.06 5.43 -9.24
N MET A 65 5.06 5.70 -10.08
CA MET A 65 4.44 4.75 -11.01
C MET A 65 3.73 3.56 -10.35
N SER A 66 3.56 3.56 -9.03
CA SER A 66 2.80 2.51 -8.35
C SER A 66 1.30 2.59 -8.67
N ARG A 67 0.66 1.43 -8.71
CA ARG A 67 -0.77 1.30 -9.00
C ARG A 67 -1.41 0.53 -7.85
N ILE A 68 -2.18 1.23 -7.03
CA ILE A 68 -2.86 0.70 -5.85
C ILE A 68 -4.35 0.62 -6.14
N GLY A 69 -4.93 -0.55 -5.99
CA GLY A 69 -6.35 -0.83 -6.22
C GLY A 69 -7.28 -0.20 -5.20
N LYS A 70 -8.55 -0.62 -5.24
CA LYS A 70 -9.60 -0.19 -4.32
C LYS A 70 -9.57 -1.00 -3.02
N ASN A 71 -9.97 -0.35 -1.91
CA ASN A 71 -10.10 -1.01 -0.61
C ASN A 71 -8.83 -1.77 -0.17
N VAL A 72 -7.67 -1.26 -0.55
CA VAL A 72 -6.37 -1.78 -0.13
C VAL A 72 -6.03 -1.22 1.25
N PHE A 73 -5.39 -2.03 2.08
CA PHE A 73 -4.77 -1.58 3.31
C PHE A 73 -3.24 -1.65 3.17
N ILE A 74 -2.56 -0.55 3.43
CA ILE A 74 -1.10 -0.49 3.50
C ILE A 74 -0.71 -0.08 4.92
N GLY A 75 -0.09 -1.01 5.62
CA GLY A 75 0.27 -0.90 7.03
C GLY A 75 1.38 0.12 7.31
N PRO A 76 1.56 0.50 8.58
CA PRO A 76 2.54 1.50 9.00
C PRO A 76 3.96 1.13 8.54
N ALA A 77 4.67 2.12 8.02
CA ALA A 77 6.07 2.00 7.58
C ALA A 77 6.31 0.87 6.55
N ALA A 78 5.28 0.43 5.83
CA ALA A 78 5.46 -0.45 4.68
C ALA A 78 6.20 0.31 3.56
N VAL A 79 7.09 -0.38 2.85
CA VAL A 79 7.91 0.21 1.80
C VAL A 79 7.70 -0.54 0.49
N LEU A 80 7.17 0.15 -0.51
CA LEU A 80 7.19 -0.31 -1.88
C LEU A 80 8.44 0.26 -2.57
N THR A 81 9.03 -0.48 -3.50
CA THR A 81 10.21 -0.02 -4.24
C THR A 81 9.91 0.10 -5.73
N ASN A 82 10.71 0.86 -6.46
CA ASN A 82 10.52 1.09 -7.90
C ASN A 82 11.79 0.88 -8.74
N ASP A 83 12.88 0.50 -8.08
CA ASP A 83 14.13 0.15 -8.76
C ASP A 83 14.62 -1.22 -8.27
N PRO A 84 14.58 -2.26 -9.13
CA PRO A 84 15.02 -3.59 -8.74
C PRO A 84 16.55 -3.72 -8.63
N TYR A 85 17.30 -2.76 -9.19
CA TYR A 85 18.78 -2.74 -9.24
C TYR A 85 19.32 -1.31 -9.05
N PRO A 86 19.10 -0.69 -7.87
CA PRO A 86 19.47 0.71 -7.65
C PRO A 86 20.99 0.93 -7.65
N PRO A 87 21.47 2.06 -8.19
CA PRO A 87 20.71 3.07 -8.90
C PRO A 87 20.62 2.78 -10.41
N SER A 88 19.44 2.36 -10.89
CA SER A 88 19.26 2.10 -12.32
C SER A 88 18.58 3.28 -13.03
N ARG A 89 18.68 3.31 -14.38
CA ARG A 89 17.97 4.31 -15.19
C ARG A 89 16.54 3.89 -15.53
N ARG A 90 16.14 2.64 -15.22
CA ARG A 90 14.82 2.10 -15.51
C ARG A 90 14.10 1.78 -14.20
N MET A 91 13.08 2.55 -13.90
CA MET A 91 12.21 2.35 -12.75
C MET A 91 10.90 1.71 -13.17
N ILE A 92 10.30 0.93 -12.26
CA ILE A 92 9.00 0.29 -12.43
C ILE A 92 8.27 0.25 -11.08
N GLY A 93 7.05 0.75 -11.02
CA GLY A 93 6.24 0.74 -9.80
C GLY A 93 5.75 -0.66 -9.43
N VAL A 94 5.15 -0.76 -8.27
CA VAL A 94 4.46 -1.96 -7.75
C VAL A 94 2.98 -1.89 -8.12
N THR A 95 2.37 -3.04 -8.38
CA THR A 95 0.92 -3.16 -8.56
C THR A 95 0.32 -3.89 -7.35
N ILE A 96 -0.56 -3.24 -6.62
CA ILE A 96 -1.35 -3.83 -5.53
C ILE A 96 -2.81 -3.87 -5.97
N GLU A 97 -3.38 -5.06 -6.09
CA GLU A 97 -4.76 -5.22 -6.57
C GLU A 97 -5.80 -5.02 -5.46
N ASP A 98 -7.08 -4.92 -5.86
CA ASP A 98 -8.20 -4.60 -4.98
C ASP A 98 -8.28 -5.50 -3.75
N GLY A 99 -8.55 -4.91 -2.60
CA GLY A 99 -8.76 -5.61 -1.34
C GLY A 99 -7.53 -6.30 -0.75
N ALA A 100 -6.34 -6.09 -1.33
CA ALA A 100 -5.11 -6.62 -0.77
C ALA A 100 -4.74 -5.91 0.55
N VAL A 101 -3.99 -6.62 1.39
CA VAL A 101 -3.49 -6.13 2.68
C VAL A 101 -1.97 -6.23 2.69
N ILE A 102 -1.30 -5.12 2.93
CA ILE A 102 0.14 -5.06 3.14
C ILE A 102 0.38 -4.77 4.62
N GLY A 103 0.99 -5.72 5.31
CA GLY A 103 1.28 -5.61 6.74
C GLY A 103 2.32 -4.55 7.06
N ALA A 104 2.36 -4.14 8.32
CA ALA A 104 3.32 -3.16 8.81
C ALA A 104 4.77 -3.57 8.50
N ARG A 105 5.60 -2.61 8.07
CA ARG A 105 7.02 -2.83 7.74
C ARG A 105 7.28 -3.90 6.66
N ALA A 106 6.30 -4.31 5.88
CA ALA A 106 6.54 -5.16 4.73
C ALA A 106 7.29 -4.39 3.64
N VAL A 107 8.18 -5.09 2.94
CA VAL A 107 8.93 -4.53 1.80
C VAL A 107 8.51 -5.25 0.52
N ILE A 108 8.09 -4.49 -0.48
CA ILE A 108 7.66 -5.03 -1.77
C ILE A 108 8.66 -4.63 -2.86
N LYS A 109 9.27 -5.62 -3.50
CA LYS A 109 10.23 -5.40 -4.59
C LYS A 109 9.57 -4.73 -5.79
N ALA A 110 10.29 -3.85 -6.46
CA ALA A 110 9.90 -3.20 -7.71
C ALA A 110 9.38 -4.19 -8.76
N GLY A 111 8.31 -3.82 -9.44
CA GLY A 111 7.67 -4.63 -10.48
C GLY A 111 6.80 -5.78 -9.98
N VAL A 112 6.79 -6.05 -8.69
CA VAL A 112 5.93 -7.10 -8.10
C VAL A 112 4.45 -6.73 -8.22
N ARG A 113 3.61 -7.73 -8.51
CA ARG A 113 2.16 -7.68 -8.41
C ARG A 113 1.69 -8.43 -7.17
N VAL A 114 0.96 -7.75 -6.30
CA VAL A 114 0.22 -8.35 -5.19
C VAL A 114 -1.22 -8.53 -5.64
N GLY A 115 -1.64 -9.78 -5.79
CA GLY A 115 -2.93 -10.16 -6.36
C GLY A 115 -4.12 -9.74 -5.48
N ARG A 116 -5.31 -9.73 -6.09
CA ARG A 116 -6.58 -9.36 -5.44
C ARG A 116 -6.79 -10.10 -4.12
N ARG A 117 -7.13 -9.35 -3.08
CA ARG A 117 -7.38 -9.89 -1.73
C ARG A 117 -6.20 -10.68 -1.13
N ALA A 118 -5.02 -10.60 -1.69
CA ALA A 118 -3.84 -11.19 -1.07
C ALA A 118 -3.46 -10.46 0.22
N VAL A 119 -2.75 -11.14 1.10
CA VAL A 119 -2.22 -10.58 2.34
C VAL A 119 -0.72 -10.79 2.39
N VAL A 120 0.00 -9.71 2.59
CA VAL A 120 1.42 -9.74 2.93
C VAL A 120 1.53 -9.52 4.43
N ALA A 121 2.05 -10.49 5.16
CA ALA A 121 2.21 -10.38 6.61
C ALA A 121 3.22 -9.29 6.99
N MET A 122 3.10 -8.75 8.21
CA MET A 122 4.02 -7.74 8.72
C MET A 122 5.48 -8.20 8.64
N GLY A 123 6.40 -7.28 8.36
CA GLY A 123 7.84 -7.54 8.29
C GLY A 123 8.30 -8.43 7.14
N SER A 124 7.43 -8.80 6.22
CA SER A 124 7.78 -9.69 5.09
C SER A 124 8.52 -8.94 4.00
N VAL A 125 9.42 -9.65 3.29
CA VAL A 125 10.12 -9.14 2.10
C VAL A 125 9.63 -9.91 0.87
N VAL A 126 8.81 -9.25 0.06
CA VAL A 126 8.18 -9.83 -1.14
C VAL A 126 9.04 -9.59 -2.35
N THR A 127 9.59 -10.66 -2.92
CA THR A 127 10.51 -10.62 -4.07
C THR A 127 9.92 -11.17 -5.37
N ARG A 128 8.70 -11.75 -5.30
CA ARG A 128 7.96 -12.33 -6.43
C ARG A 128 6.49 -11.99 -6.32
N ASP A 129 5.75 -12.13 -7.41
CA ASP A 129 4.31 -11.91 -7.43
C ASP A 129 3.59 -12.76 -6.38
N VAL A 130 2.57 -12.15 -5.76
CA VAL A 130 1.72 -12.80 -4.76
C VAL A 130 0.41 -13.20 -5.44
N PRO A 131 0.06 -14.49 -5.45
CA PRO A 131 -1.20 -14.91 -6.04
C PRO A 131 -2.41 -14.32 -5.33
N ALA A 132 -3.49 -14.09 -6.07
CA ALA A 132 -4.75 -13.61 -5.51
C ALA A 132 -5.26 -14.55 -4.40
N GLY A 133 -5.79 -13.99 -3.34
CA GLY A 133 -6.38 -14.74 -2.23
C GLY A 133 -5.40 -15.55 -1.39
N MET A 134 -4.11 -15.31 -1.50
CA MET A 134 -3.09 -15.98 -0.68
C MET A 134 -2.52 -15.05 0.39
N VAL A 135 -2.08 -15.65 1.47
CA VAL A 135 -1.29 -15.01 2.52
C VAL A 135 0.17 -15.43 2.35
N VAL A 136 1.05 -14.43 2.26
CA VAL A 136 2.49 -14.64 2.20
C VAL A 136 3.17 -14.04 3.41
N MET A 137 4.24 -14.69 3.89
CA MET A 137 5.02 -14.22 5.03
C MET A 137 6.48 -14.61 4.94
N GLY A 138 7.32 -13.89 5.68
CA GLY A 138 8.74 -14.19 5.87
C GLY A 138 9.68 -13.40 4.97
N VAL A 139 10.98 -13.72 5.08
CA VAL A 139 12.09 -13.11 4.35
C VAL A 139 12.97 -14.23 3.77
N PRO A 140 12.90 -14.47 2.45
CA PRO A 140 11.92 -13.96 1.48
C PRO A 140 10.52 -14.52 1.75
N ALA A 141 9.48 -13.74 1.40
CA ALA A 141 8.09 -14.13 1.61
C ALA A 141 7.71 -15.38 0.80
N ARG A 142 6.96 -16.29 1.44
CA ARG A 142 6.41 -17.52 0.85
C ARG A 142 4.93 -17.64 1.17
N VAL A 143 4.19 -18.33 0.32
CA VAL A 143 2.78 -18.66 0.57
C VAL A 143 2.69 -19.50 1.84
N ALA A 144 1.84 -19.06 2.76
CA ALA A 144 1.63 -19.74 4.04
C ALA A 144 0.25 -20.38 4.12
N TYR A 145 -0.80 -19.65 3.77
CA TYR A 145 -2.20 -20.12 3.78
C TYR A 145 -3.08 -19.20 2.94
N THR A 146 -4.38 -19.49 2.90
CA THR A 146 -5.33 -18.76 2.07
C THR A 146 -5.90 -17.52 2.80
N ARG A 147 -6.41 -16.54 2.01
CA ARG A 147 -7.18 -15.42 2.55
C ARG A 147 -8.41 -15.87 3.33
N LYS A 148 -9.04 -16.98 2.93
CA LYS A 148 -10.20 -17.53 3.64
C LYS A 148 -9.85 -17.93 5.08
N GLU A 149 -8.73 -18.58 5.26
CA GLU A 149 -8.21 -18.94 6.60
C GLU A 149 -7.83 -17.69 7.40
N PHE A 150 -7.25 -16.69 6.75
CA PHE A 150 -6.96 -15.39 7.39
C PHE A 150 -8.25 -14.71 7.88
N ASP A 151 -9.29 -14.67 7.06
CA ASP A 151 -10.56 -14.04 7.41
C ASP A 151 -11.25 -14.79 8.58
N VAL A 152 -11.10 -16.11 8.69
CA VAL A 152 -11.55 -16.89 9.85
C VAL A 152 -10.82 -16.50 11.12
N LYS A 153 -9.49 -16.51 11.10
CA LYS A 153 -8.65 -16.09 12.23
C LYS A 153 -8.93 -14.65 12.69
N MET A 154 -9.17 -13.76 11.74
CA MET A 154 -9.53 -12.36 12.04
C MET A 154 -10.86 -12.29 12.78
N LYS A 155 -11.89 -13.04 12.34
CA LYS A 155 -13.20 -13.08 13.01
C LYS A 155 -13.13 -13.69 14.42
N GLU A 156 -12.35 -14.76 14.60
CA GLU A 156 -12.09 -15.35 15.91
C GLU A 156 -11.45 -14.32 16.85
N TRP A 157 -10.43 -13.62 16.38
CA TRP A 157 -9.80 -12.53 17.13
C TRP A 157 -10.78 -11.41 17.49
N GLU A 158 -11.62 -10.96 16.56
CA GLU A 158 -12.63 -9.91 16.79
C GLU A 158 -13.72 -10.34 17.76
N SER A 159 -14.04 -11.63 17.83
CA SER A 159 -15.04 -12.18 18.77
C SER A 159 -14.52 -12.37 20.19
N GLY A 160 -13.21 -12.23 20.40
CA GLY A 160 -12.58 -12.40 21.73
C GLY A 160 -12.49 -13.84 22.19
N SER A 161 -12.58 -14.81 21.29
CA SER A 161 -12.48 -16.25 21.54
C SER A 161 -11.07 -16.76 21.33
#